data_2c7ebba091882b13e2b5159bb662fdb7
#
_entry.id   2c7ebba091882b13e2b5159bb662fdb7
#
_cell.length_a   1.000
_cell.length_b   1.000
_cell.length_c   1.000
_cell.angle_alpha   90.00
_cell.angle_beta   90.00
_cell.angle_gamma   90.00
#
_symmetry.space_group_name_H-M   'P 1'
#
loop_
_entity.id
_entity.type
_entity.pdbx_description
1 polymer ?
#
loop_
_entity_poly.entity_id
_entity_poly.type
_entity_poly.pdbx_seq_one_letter_code
_entity_poly.pdbx_strand_id
1 'polypeptide(L)'
;MSTPIQPITSLSPAGGSEQAGEKSQAQRDFEEGRGYVERGEAALAAVSLHNALRGFEQDQDRVGIANAANQLGHACLLRQEYDMALVQYRRAWDICEELGDSMSLLALTRHLIEAHKGLKEYRVALNHCLDLLDTYQRNNNPKGSVEVLEMMADIYVLAEEPGKAADALRTAASIHANFQHQSIADTLRKKAAQLAGEAH
;
A
#
# COMPACT_ATOMS: atom_id res chain seq x y z
N MET A 1 -5.42 5.63 12.73
CA MET A 1 -5.29 4.19 13.02
C MET A 1 -4.56 3.59 11.83
N SER A 2 -3.33 3.13 12.03
CA SER A 2 -2.52 2.55 10.95
C SER A 2 -3.19 1.29 10.44
N THR A 3 -3.51 1.25 9.15
CA THR A 3 -3.94 0.03 8.47
C THR A 3 -2.84 -1.02 8.59
N PRO A 4 -3.14 -2.28 8.97
CA PRO A 4 -2.12 -3.30 9.04
C PRO A 4 -1.49 -3.49 7.66
N ILE A 5 -0.17 -3.48 7.65
CA ILE A 5 0.67 -3.74 6.47
C ILE A 5 0.34 -5.14 5.97
N GLN A 6 -0.38 -5.22 4.84
CA GLN A 6 -0.65 -6.51 4.22
C GLN A 6 0.58 -6.94 3.40
N PRO A 7 1.10 -8.15 3.62
CA PRO A 7 2.12 -8.70 2.74
C PRO A 7 1.55 -8.86 1.32
N ILE A 8 2.42 -8.85 0.33
CA ILE A 8 2.05 -9.23 -1.04
C ILE A 8 1.68 -10.73 -0.99
N THR A 9 0.41 -11.03 -0.79
CA THR A 9 -0.07 -12.40 -0.52
C THR A 9 -0.32 -13.20 -1.79
N SER A 10 -0.32 -12.56 -2.95
CA SER A 10 -0.53 -13.21 -4.24
C SER A 10 0.73 -13.89 -4.82
N LEU A 11 1.91 -13.48 -4.39
CA LEU A 11 3.14 -14.17 -4.74
C LEU A 11 3.33 -15.41 -3.85
N SER A 12 2.56 -16.46 -4.10
CA SER A 12 2.89 -17.79 -3.60
C SER A 12 4.12 -18.29 -4.33
N PRO A 13 5.07 -18.99 -3.66
CA PRO A 13 6.18 -19.60 -4.35
C PRO A 13 5.64 -20.54 -5.44
N ALA A 14 6.09 -20.33 -6.69
CA ALA A 14 5.71 -21.19 -7.80
C ALA A 14 6.09 -22.65 -7.46
N GLY A 15 5.09 -23.53 -7.57
CA GLY A 15 5.08 -24.93 -7.19
C GLY A 15 6.42 -25.69 -7.26
N GLY A 16 7.14 -25.64 -6.16
CA GLY A 16 8.17 -26.60 -5.82
C GLY A 16 7.56 -27.55 -4.81
N SER A 17 7.65 -28.85 -5.09
CA SER A 17 7.17 -29.95 -4.28
C SER A 17 7.24 -29.65 -2.79
N GLU A 18 6.10 -29.86 -2.07
CA GLU A 18 6.02 -29.98 -0.62
C GLU A 18 6.90 -31.13 -0.11
N GLN A 19 8.19 -30.90 -0.07
CA GLN A 19 9.03 -31.50 0.91
C GLN A 19 9.19 -30.45 1.99
N ALA A 20 8.86 -30.78 3.24
CA ALA A 20 9.16 -29.96 4.42
C ALA A 20 10.68 -29.85 4.58
N GLY A 21 11.33 -29.19 3.63
CA GLY A 21 12.73 -28.87 3.60
C GLY A 21 12.96 -27.69 4.54
N GLU A 22 14.08 -27.72 5.20
CA GLU A 22 14.55 -26.63 6.06
C GLU A 22 14.56 -25.32 5.26
N LYS A 23 13.90 -24.26 5.79
CA LYS A 23 13.84 -22.93 5.12
C LYS A 23 15.24 -22.46 4.77
N SER A 24 15.41 -21.86 3.60
CA SER A 24 16.69 -21.26 3.22
C SER A 24 17.07 -20.12 4.18
N GLN A 25 18.35 -19.75 4.22
CA GLN A 25 18.78 -18.62 5.06
C GLN A 25 18.06 -17.34 4.62
N ALA A 26 17.91 -17.12 3.31
CA ALA A 26 17.18 -15.97 2.78
C ALA A 26 15.72 -15.91 3.27
N GLN A 27 15.04 -17.04 3.31
CA GLN A 27 13.68 -17.12 3.84
C GLN A 27 13.60 -16.82 5.34
N ARG A 28 14.57 -17.32 6.13
CA ARG A 28 14.64 -17.01 7.58
C ARG A 28 14.86 -15.51 7.81
N ASP A 29 15.84 -14.93 7.10
CA ASP A 29 16.16 -13.51 7.20
C ASP A 29 14.96 -12.64 6.75
N PHE A 30 14.23 -13.06 5.73
CA PHE A 30 13.02 -12.38 5.27
C PHE A 30 11.91 -12.40 6.34
N GLU A 31 11.62 -13.55 6.93
CA GLU A 31 10.59 -13.67 7.97
C GLU A 31 10.96 -12.86 9.22
N GLU A 32 12.22 -12.89 9.62
CA GLU A 32 12.73 -12.08 10.71
C GLU A 32 12.57 -10.59 10.42
N GLY A 33 13.02 -10.15 9.24
CA GLY A 33 12.92 -8.75 8.81
C GLY A 33 11.48 -8.26 8.72
N ARG A 34 10.57 -9.08 8.21
CA ARG A 34 9.13 -8.80 8.21
C ARG A 34 8.59 -8.63 9.64
N GLY A 35 8.98 -9.52 10.56
CA GLY A 35 8.60 -9.42 11.96
C GLY A 35 9.10 -8.12 12.60
N TYR A 36 10.30 -7.63 12.23
CA TYR A 36 10.80 -6.32 12.67
C TYR A 36 9.97 -5.15 12.09
N VAL A 37 9.56 -5.22 10.81
CA VAL A 37 8.65 -4.21 10.22
C VAL A 37 7.33 -4.14 10.99
N GLU A 38 6.73 -5.29 11.29
CA GLU A 38 5.46 -5.39 12.03
C GLU A 38 5.56 -4.77 13.44
N ARG A 39 6.73 -4.84 14.08
CA ARG A 39 7.01 -4.22 15.38
C ARG A 39 7.49 -2.77 15.31
N GLY A 40 7.68 -2.22 14.09
CA GLY A 40 8.20 -0.86 13.90
C GLY A 40 9.73 -0.74 14.13
N GLU A 41 10.45 -1.85 14.20
CA GLU A 41 11.90 -1.92 14.44
C GLU A 41 12.68 -1.75 13.12
N ALA A 42 12.54 -0.59 12.48
CA ALA A 42 12.96 -0.35 11.10
C ALA A 42 14.45 -0.60 10.85
N ALA A 43 15.34 -0.30 11.81
CA ALA A 43 16.77 -0.52 11.64
C ALA A 43 17.12 -2.02 11.59
N LEU A 44 16.53 -2.82 12.46
CA LEU A 44 16.72 -4.27 12.47
C LEU A 44 16.06 -4.91 11.23
N ALA A 45 14.87 -4.42 10.86
CA ALA A 45 14.21 -4.84 9.63
C ALA A 45 15.12 -4.67 8.40
N ALA A 46 15.74 -3.50 8.26
CA ALA A 46 16.62 -3.22 7.12
C ALA A 46 17.78 -4.20 7.03
N VAL A 47 18.41 -4.56 8.15
CA VAL A 47 19.54 -5.52 8.16
C VAL A 47 19.10 -6.90 7.69
N SER A 48 18.05 -7.48 8.31
CA SER A 48 17.57 -8.81 7.97
C SER A 48 17.04 -8.86 6.54
N LEU A 49 16.30 -7.83 6.10
CA LEU A 49 15.76 -7.76 4.74
C LEU A 49 16.83 -7.57 3.66
N HIS A 50 17.93 -6.84 3.94
CA HIS A 50 19.06 -6.78 3.01
C HIS A 50 19.79 -8.12 2.88
N ASN A 51 19.90 -8.88 3.98
CA ASN A 51 20.46 -10.23 3.92
C ASN A 51 19.56 -11.16 3.11
N ALA A 52 18.25 -11.12 3.36
CA ALA A 52 17.25 -11.87 2.60
C ALA A 52 17.33 -11.53 1.10
N LEU A 53 17.34 -10.24 0.76
CA LEU A 53 17.42 -9.77 -0.62
C LEU A 53 18.63 -10.31 -1.35
N ARG A 54 19.81 -10.25 -0.70
CA ARG A 54 21.05 -10.78 -1.26
C ARG A 54 20.98 -12.31 -1.47
N GLY A 55 20.39 -13.04 -0.53
CA GLY A 55 20.20 -14.48 -0.67
C GLY A 55 19.26 -14.81 -1.82
N PHE A 56 18.12 -14.16 -1.93
CA PHE A 56 17.19 -14.35 -3.05
C PHE A 56 17.80 -13.95 -4.41
N GLU A 57 18.68 -12.94 -4.46
CA GLU A 57 19.44 -12.60 -5.67
C GLU A 57 20.40 -13.71 -6.08
N GLN A 58 21.12 -14.32 -5.13
CA GLN A 58 22.01 -15.46 -5.39
C GLN A 58 21.24 -16.67 -5.89
N ASP A 59 20.05 -16.92 -5.32
CA ASP A 59 19.18 -18.03 -5.69
C ASP A 59 18.35 -17.73 -6.97
N GLN A 60 18.44 -16.53 -7.51
CA GLN A 60 17.62 -16.03 -8.65
C GLN A 60 16.11 -16.12 -8.38
N ASP A 61 15.71 -16.07 -7.10
CA ASP A 61 14.30 -16.08 -6.69
C ASP A 61 13.66 -14.71 -6.89
N ARG A 62 13.06 -14.52 -8.07
CA ARG A 62 12.37 -13.26 -8.43
C ARG A 62 11.27 -12.89 -7.46
N VAL A 63 10.50 -13.85 -6.98
CA VAL A 63 9.41 -13.64 -6.02
C VAL A 63 9.97 -13.21 -4.67
N GLY A 64 11.00 -13.89 -4.18
CA GLY A 64 11.70 -13.52 -2.95
C GLY A 64 12.30 -12.12 -3.02
N ILE A 65 12.92 -11.76 -4.15
CA ILE A 65 13.45 -10.39 -4.39
C ILE A 65 12.33 -9.34 -4.29
N ALA A 66 11.20 -9.54 -4.98
CA ALA A 66 10.08 -8.60 -4.95
C ALA A 66 9.51 -8.43 -3.53
N ASN A 67 9.34 -9.53 -2.81
CA ASN A 67 8.84 -9.51 -1.43
C ASN A 67 9.82 -8.79 -0.49
N ALA A 68 11.13 -9.08 -0.57
CA ALA A 68 12.14 -8.43 0.25
C ALA A 68 12.24 -6.93 -0.05
N ALA A 69 12.20 -6.53 -1.33
CA ALA A 69 12.20 -5.13 -1.74
C ALA A 69 10.95 -4.41 -1.22
N ASN A 70 9.76 -5.01 -1.32
CA ASN A 70 8.55 -4.41 -0.75
C ASN A 70 8.67 -4.19 0.76
N GLN A 71 9.18 -5.15 1.51
CA GLN A 71 9.37 -5.00 2.96
C GLN A 71 10.46 -3.97 3.31
N LEU A 72 11.53 -3.87 2.51
CA LEU A 72 12.52 -2.79 2.65
C LEU A 72 11.87 -1.41 2.42
N GLY A 73 10.98 -1.29 1.45
CA GLY A 73 10.18 -0.08 1.25
C GLY A 73 9.40 0.30 2.52
N HIS A 74 8.78 -0.67 3.17
CA HIS A 74 8.09 -0.43 4.46
C HIS A 74 9.03 -0.01 5.58
N ALA A 75 10.20 -0.63 5.70
CA ALA A 75 11.21 -0.23 6.67
C ALA A 75 11.67 1.22 6.43
N CYS A 76 11.83 1.63 5.17
CA CYS A 76 12.14 3.02 4.80
C CYS A 76 10.98 3.98 5.15
N LEU A 77 9.71 3.59 4.93
CA LEU A 77 8.55 4.41 5.34
C LEU A 77 8.51 4.64 6.86
N LEU A 78 8.79 3.61 7.67
CA LEU A 78 8.86 3.74 9.13
C LEU A 78 9.92 4.76 9.57
N ARG A 79 10.99 4.93 8.78
CA ARG A 79 12.06 5.90 9.02
C ARG A 79 11.81 7.25 8.35
N GLN A 80 10.69 7.40 7.64
CA GLN A 80 10.36 8.57 6.82
C GLN A 80 11.38 8.83 5.69
N GLU A 81 12.08 7.81 5.26
CA GLU A 81 13.02 7.83 4.12
C GLU A 81 12.25 7.55 2.83
N TYR A 82 11.35 8.46 2.46
CA TYR A 82 10.36 8.26 1.40
C TYR A 82 10.98 8.02 0.03
N ASP A 83 12.06 8.73 -0.32
CA ASP A 83 12.79 8.52 -1.58
C ASP A 83 13.34 7.09 -1.67
N MET A 84 13.92 6.60 -0.57
CA MET A 84 14.43 5.23 -0.51
C MET A 84 13.31 4.21 -0.57
N ALA A 85 12.15 4.50 0.05
CA ALA A 85 10.97 3.65 -0.06
C ALA A 85 10.50 3.53 -1.52
N LEU A 86 10.46 4.64 -2.28
CA LEU A 86 10.11 4.63 -3.70
C LEU A 86 11.06 3.76 -4.54
N VAL A 87 12.38 3.81 -4.26
CA VAL A 87 13.37 2.95 -4.94
C VAL A 87 13.05 1.48 -4.73
N GLN A 88 12.74 1.08 -3.48
CA GLN A 88 12.46 -0.31 -3.16
C GLN A 88 11.11 -0.76 -3.74
N TYR A 89 10.07 0.07 -3.66
CA TYR A 89 8.78 -0.24 -4.26
C TYR A 89 8.84 -0.33 -5.79
N ARG A 90 9.63 0.53 -6.44
CA ARG A 90 9.84 0.45 -7.89
C ARG A 90 10.49 -0.88 -8.27
N ARG A 91 11.51 -1.30 -7.53
CA ARG A 91 12.14 -2.60 -7.75
C ARG A 91 11.16 -3.77 -7.64
N ALA A 92 10.31 -3.76 -6.62
CA ALA A 92 9.25 -4.76 -6.47
C ALA A 92 8.23 -4.68 -7.61
N TRP A 93 7.87 -3.47 -8.02
CA TRP A 93 6.94 -3.20 -9.12
C TRP A 93 7.41 -3.84 -10.42
N ASP A 94 8.65 -3.54 -10.85
CA ASP A 94 9.19 -4.02 -12.11
C ASP A 94 9.15 -5.56 -12.18
N ILE A 95 9.44 -6.23 -11.06
CA ILE A 95 9.35 -7.69 -10.99
C ILE A 95 7.90 -8.18 -11.06
N CYS A 96 6.97 -7.55 -10.33
CA CYS A 96 5.57 -7.93 -10.36
C CYS A 96 4.95 -7.71 -11.76
N GLU A 97 5.37 -6.66 -12.47
CA GLU A 97 4.96 -6.39 -13.85
C GLU A 97 5.45 -7.49 -14.80
N GLU A 98 6.72 -7.86 -14.72
CA GLU A 98 7.29 -8.98 -15.51
C GLU A 98 6.58 -10.31 -15.24
N LEU A 99 6.17 -10.56 -13.98
CA LEU A 99 5.44 -11.77 -13.57
C LEU A 99 3.93 -11.71 -13.89
N GLY A 100 3.41 -10.58 -14.30
CA GLY A 100 1.98 -10.36 -14.55
C GLY A 100 1.12 -10.39 -13.26
N ASP A 101 1.72 -10.13 -12.09
CA ASP A 101 1.03 -10.15 -10.80
C ASP A 101 0.28 -8.83 -10.53
N SER A 102 -0.91 -8.72 -11.11
CA SER A 102 -1.76 -7.54 -10.98
C SER A 102 -2.21 -7.28 -9.54
N MET A 103 -2.32 -8.31 -8.69
CA MET A 103 -2.73 -8.10 -7.29
C MET A 103 -1.62 -7.43 -6.49
N SER A 104 -0.37 -7.85 -6.68
CA SER A 104 0.79 -7.21 -6.06
C SER A 104 1.00 -5.79 -6.58
N LEU A 105 0.76 -5.54 -7.88
CA LEU A 105 0.82 -4.19 -8.45
C LEU A 105 -0.20 -3.24 -7.80
N LEU A 106 -1.43 -3.68 -7.51
CA LEU A 106 -2.42 -2.88 -6.78
C LEU A 106 -1.97 -2.56 -5.35
N ALA A 107 -1.37 -3.54 -4.65
CA ALA A 107 -0.82 -3.33 -3.31
C ALA A 107 0.34 -2.33 -3.34
N LEU A 108 1.28 -2.49 -4.27
CA LEU A 108 2.43 -1.59 -4.45
C LEU A 108 1.99 -0.16 -4.79
N THR A 109 0.94 0.01 -5.62
CA THR A 109 0.39 1.34 -5.92
C THR A 109 -0.04 2.07 -4.64
N ARG A 110 -0.66 1.38 -3.67
CA ARG A 110 -1.00 1.97 -2.37
C ARG A 110 0.23 2.42 -1.60
N HIS A 111 1.31 1.64 -1.64
CA HIS A 111 2.58 1.99 -0.97
C HIS A 111 3.27 3.18 -1.63
N LEU A 112 3.22 3.27 -2.98
CA LEU A 112 3.70 4.43 -3.73
C LEU A 112 2.92 5.70 -3.35
N ILE A 113 1.59 5.62 -3.20
CA ILE A 113 0.76 6.74 -2.73
C ILE A 113 1.26 7.26 -1.37
N GLU A 114 1.50 6.36 -0.40
CA GLU A 114 1.98 6.75 0.92
C GLU A 114 3.36 7.40 0.87
N ALA A 115 4.28 6.88 0.05
CA ALA A 115 5.61 7.46 -0.11
C ALA A 115 5.55 8.86 -0.75
N HIS A 116 4.80 9.03 -1.86
CA HIS A 116 4.60 10.32 -2.50
C HIS A 116 3.88 11.33 -1.59
N LYS A 117 2.92 10.87 -0.78
CA LYS A 117 2.27 11.69 0.25
C LYS A 117 3.28 12.19 1.28
N GLY A 118 4.21 11.35 1.72
CA GLY A 118 5.28 11.72 2.64
C GLY A 118 6.25 12.76 2.06
N LEU A 119 6.54 12.68 0.76
CA LEU A 119 7.32 13.68 0.01
C LEU A 119 6.54 14.96 -0.29
N LYS A 120 5.27 15.03 0.07
CA LYS A 120 4.35 16.12 -0.28
C LYS A 120 4.12 16.26 -1.80
N GLU A 121 4.36 15.23 -2.54
CA GLU A 121 4.10 15.13 -3.99
C GLU A 121 2.61 14.77 -4.23
N TYR A 122 1.72 15.57 -3.66
CA TYR A 122 0.28 15.28 -3.59
C TYR A 122 -0.35 15.01 -4.95
N ARG A 123 0.10 15.73 -6.00
CA ARG A 123 -0.40 15.52 -7.36
C ARG A 123 -0.07 14.12 -7.88
N VAL A 124 1.14 13.62 -7.62
CA VAL A 124 1.55 12.27 -8.04
C VAL A 124 0.77 11.22 -7.26
N ALA A 125 0.64 11.39 -5.94
CA ALA A 125 -0.15 10.51 -5.09
C ALA A 125 -1.62 10.43 -5.55
N LEU A 126 -2.23 11.58 -5.90
CA LEU A 126 -3.61 11.63 -6.42
C LEU A 126 -3.75 10.93 -7.78
N ASN A 127 -2.77 11.03 -8.67
CA ASN A 127 -2.80 10.30 -9.94
C ASN A 127 -2.84 8.78 -9.70
N HIS A 128 -2.00 8.26 -8.81
CA HIS A 128 -2.06 6.85 -8.42
C HIS A 128 -3.40 6.45 -7.77
N CYS A 129 -4.00 7.36 -6.99
CA CYS A 129 -5.35 7.12 -6.45
C CYS A 129 -6.40 7.01 -7.58
N LEU A 130 -6.32 7.85 -8.60
CA LEU A 130 -7.25 7.81 -9.74
C LEU A 130 -7.10 6.49 -10.53
N ASP A 131 -5.87 6.02 -10.76
CA ASP A 131 -5.61 4.73 -11.42
C ASP A 131 -6.19 3.55 -10.63
N LEU A 132 -6.02 3.57 -9.29
CA LEU A 132 -6.63 2.57 -8.40
C LEU A 132 -8.16 2.63 -8.42
N LEU A 133 -8.72 3.84 -8.35
CA LEU A 133 -10.17 4.03 -8.36
C LEU A 133 -10.79 3.49 -9.63
N ASP A 134 -10.21 3.81 -10.80
CA ASP A 134 -10.64 3.29 -12.10
C ASP A 134 -10.55 1.75 -12.14
N THR A 135 -9.47 1.18 -11.61
CA THR A 135 -9.31 -0.28 -11.54
C THR A 135 -10.36 -0.93 -10.64
N TYR A 136 -10.65 -0.37 -9.47
CA TYR A 136 -11.68 -0.92 -8.57
C TYR A 136 -13.09 -0.74 -9.12
N GLN A 137 -13.36 0.34 -9.83
CA GLN A 137 -14.64 0.53 -10.52
C GLN A 137 -14.84 -0.49 -11.63
N ARG A 138 -13.84 -0.70 -12.48
CA ARG A 138 -13.90 -1.74 -13.55
C ARG A 138 -14.08 -3.15 -12.99
N ASN A 139 -13.49 -3.44 -11.85
CA ASN A 139 -13.59 -4.74 -11.18
C ASN A 139 -14.82 -4.85 -10.26
N ASN A 140 -15.72 -3.87 -10.28
CA ASN A 140 -16.90 -3.79 -9.41
C ASN A 140 -16.56 -4.04 -7.92
N ASN A 141 -15.49 -3.39 -7.43
CA ASN A 141 -15.02 -3.45 -6.05
C ASN A 141 -15.35 -2.15 -5.29
N PRO A 142 -16.58 -2.00 -4.76
CA PRO A 142 -16.99 -0.80 -4.06
C PRO A 142 -16.21 -0.53 -2.77
N LYS A 143 -15.75 -1.61 -2.10
CA LYS A 143 -14.92 -1.47 -0.90
C LYS A 143 -13.59 -0.79 -1.22
N GLY A 144 -12.89 -1.29 -2.25
CA GLY A 144 -11.63 -0.68 -2.71
C GLY A 144 -11.84 0.76 -3.17
N SER A 145 -12.95 1.05 -3.86
CA SER A 145 -13.28 2.41 -4.30
C SER A 145 -13.46 3.37 -3.13
N VAL A 146 -14.15 2.95 -2.07
CA VAL A 146 -14.32 3.76 -0.84
C VAL A 146 -12.98 4.04 -0.18
N GLU A 147 -12.16 3.00 0.02
CA GLU A 147 -10.84 3.16 0.63
C GLU A 147 -9.96 4.16 -0.12
N VAL A 148 -9.97 4.12 -1.45
CA VAL A 148 -9.23 5.09 -2.28
C VAL A 148 -9.81 6.49 -2.18
N LEU A 149 -11.13 6.65 -2.17
CA LEU A 149 -11.76 7.96 -2.01
C LEU A 149 -11.43 8.60 -0.65
N GLU A 150 -11.35 7.81 0.42
CA GLU A 150 -10.90 8.29 1.72
C GLU A 150 -9.41 8.68 1.71
N MET A 151 -8.55 7.91 1.04
CA MET A 151 -7.14 8.28 0.83
C MET A 151 -7.02 9.60 0.04
N MET A 152 -7.81 9.77 -1.02
CA MET A 152 -7.85 11.02 -1.79
C MET A 152 -8.27 12.20 -0.91
N ALA A 153 -9.29 12.02 -0.08
CA ALA A 153 -9.74 13.07 0.83
C ALA A 153 -8.64 13.50 1.80
N ASP A 154 -7.90 12.54 2.38
CA ASP A 154 -6.79 12.84 3.28
C ASP A 154 -5.66 13.58 2.54
N ILE A 155 -5.34 13.20 1.29
CA ILE A 155 -4.34 13.90 0.48
C ILE A 155 -4.81 15.32 0.12
N TYR A 156 -6.08 15.52 -0.23
CA TYR A 156 -6.63 16.85 -0.52
C TYR A 156 -6.59 17.77 0.70
N VAL A 157 -6.83 17.23 1.91
CA VAL A 157 -6.65 18.01 3.15
C VAL A 157 -5.22 18.47 3.32
N LEU A 158 -4.24 17.58 3.09
CA LEU A 158 -2.81 17.92 3.17
C LEU A 158 -2.39 18.90 2.07
N ALA A 159 -3.06 18.86 0.92
CA ALA A 159 -2.83 19.78 -0.19
C ALA A 159 -3.58 21.13 -0.02
N GLU A 160 -4.24 21.34 1.12
CA GLU A 160 -5.05 22.55 1.41
C GLU A 160 -6.20 22.76 0.41
N GLU A 161 -6.78 21.66 -0.10
CA GLU A 161 -7.94 21.65 -1.00
C GLU A 161 -9.19 21.04 -0.33
N PRO A 162 -9.74 21.65 0.74
CA PRO A 162 -10.79 21.04 1.55
C PRO A 162 -12.10 20.80 0.78
N GLY A 163 -12.41 21.60 -0.23
CA GLY A 163 -13.58 21.38 -1.09
C GLY A 163 -13.51 20.06 -1.84
N LYS A 164 -12.34 19.73 -2.44
CA LYS A 164 -12.13 18.45 -3.12
C LYS A 164 -12.14 17.27 -2.15
N ALA A 165 -11.60 17.46 -0.95
CA ALA A 165 -11.66 16.46 0.11
C ALA A 165 -13.12 16.15 0.48
N ALA A 166 -13.95 17.17 0.63
CA ALA A 166 -15.37 17.03 0.91
C ALA A 166 -16.10 16.25 -0.21
N ASP A 167 -15.81 16.55 -1.47
CA ASP A 167 -16.42 15.86 -2.62
C ASP A 167 -16.04 14.37 -2.66
N ALA A 168 -14.78 14.04 -2.38
CA ALA A 168 -14.33 12.65 -2.29
C ALA A 168 -15.08 11.90 -1.17
N LEU A 169 -15.25 12.52 0.01
CA LEU A 169 -16.00 11.93 1.12
C LEU A 169 -17.50 11.79 0.83
N ARG A 170 -18.12 12.77 0.13
CA ARG A 170 -19.52 12.67 -0.32
C ARG A 170 -19.71 11.49 -1.27
N THR A 171 -18.76 11.28 -2.17
CA THR A 171 -18.78 10.14 -3.10
C THR A 171 -18.65 8.80 -2.34
N ALA A 172 -17.73 8.69 -1.39
CA ALA A 172 -17.60 7.51 -0.53
C ALA A 172 -18.88 7.26 0.29
N ALA A 173 -19.48 8.30 0.84
CA ALA A 173 -20.74 8.23 1.57
C ALA A 173 -21.90 7.72 0.69
N SER A 174 -21.95 8.14 -0.58
CA SER A 174 -22.97 7.66 -1.53
C SER A 174 -22.82 6.18 -1.79
N ILE A 175 -21.58 5.67 -1.94
CA ILE A 175 -21.33 4.24 -2.10
C ILE A 175 -21.83 3.47 -0.85
N HIS A 176 -21.47 3.91 0.36
CA HIS A 176 -21.94 3.27 1.59
C HIS A 176 -23.46 3.27 1.73
N ALA A 177 -24.12 4.37 1.36
CA ALA A 177 -25.58 4.47 1.40
C ALA A 177 -26.24 3.44 0.46
N ASN A 178 -25.70 3.23 -0.73
CA ASN A 178 -26.18 2.23 -1.70
C ASN A 178 -26.11 0.78 -1.16
N PHE A 179 -25.13 0.52 -0.27
CA PHE A 179 -24.98 -0.77 0.42
C PHE A 179 -25.66 -0.80 1.80
N GLN A 180 -26.55 0.16 2.08
CA GLN A 180 -27.33 0.26 3.34
C GLN A 180 -26.45 0.46 4.60
N HIS A 181 -25.20 0.92 4.45
CA HIS A 181 -24.32 1.27 5.55
C HIS A 181 -24.56 2.73 6.01
N GLN A 182 -25.81 3.02 6.43
CA GLN A 182 -26.27 4.39 6.66
C GLN A 182 -25.46 5.15 7.72
N SER A 183 -25.10 4.50 8.82
CA SER A 183 -24.29 5.11 9.90
C SER A 183 -22.93 5.61 9.42
N ILE A 184 -22.26 4.83 8.56
CA ILE A 184 -20.98 5.20 7.97
C ILE A 184 -21.17 6.35 6.98
N ALA A 185 -22.19 6.24 6.12
CA ALA A 185 -22.52 7.29 5.16
C ALA A 185 -22.79 8.66 5.84
N ASP A 186 -23.52 8.66 6.93
CA ASP A 186 -23.83 9.88 7.68
C ASP A 186 -22.59 10.46 8.37
N THR A 187 -21.70 9.61 8.86
CA THR A 187 -20.40 10.04 9.43
C THR A 187 -19.53 10.71 8.38
N LEU A 188 -19.41 10.12 7.18
CA LEU A 188 -18.65 10.70 6.07
C LEU A 188 -19.25 12.01 5.57
N ARG A 189 -20.60 12.11 5.49
CA ARG A 189 -21.29 13.37 5.14
C ARG A 189 -21.02 14.48 6.14
N LYS A 190 -21.03 14.17 7.45
CA LYS A 190 -20.68 15.14 8.50
C LYS A 190 -19.24 15.63 8.35
N LYS A 191 -18.28 14.71 8.14
CA LYS A 191 -16.88 15.06 7.91
C LYS A 191 -16.75 15.96 6.66
N ALA A 192 -17.45 15.64 5.58
CA ALA A 192 -17.46 16.44 4.35
C ALA A 192 -18.02 17.85 4.58
N ALA A 193 -19.11 18.00 5.30
CA ALA A 193 -19.70 19.29 5.62
C ALA A 193 -18.76 20.16 6.47
N GLN A 194 -18.07 19.56 7.45
CA GLN A 194 -17.06 20.25 8.25
C GLN A 194 -15.91 20.79 7.39
N LEU A 195 -15.40 19.99 6.45
CA LEU A 195 -14.31 20.39 5.56
C LEU A 195 -14.73 21.48 4.57
N ALA A 196 -15.98 21.44 4.11
CA ALA A 196 -16.53 22.47 3.22
C ALA A 196 -16.88 23.79 3.94
N GLY A 197 -16.78 23.85 5.26
CA GLY A 197 -17.23 25.02 6.05
C GLY A 197 -18.74 25.16 6.12
N GLU A 198 -19.51 24.10 5.85
CA GLU A 198 -20.97 24.06 5.84
C GLU A 198 -21.55 23.67 7.23
N ALA A 199 -20.69 23.38 8.20
CA ALA A 199 -21.12 23.04 9.56
C ALA A 199 -21.42 24.31 10.35
N HIS A 200 -22.68 24.62 10.51
CA HIS A 200 -23.23 25.60 11.47
C HIS A 200 -23.96 24.85 12.58
#